data_b140f2aa9ae0e32163d6d81766216e85
#
_entry.id   b140f2aa9ae0e32163d6d81766216e85
#
_cell.length_a   1.000
_cell.length_b   1.000
_cell.length_c   1.000
_cell.angle_alpha   90.00
_cell.angle_beta   90.00
_cell.angle_gamma   90.00
#
_symmetry.space_group_name_H-M   'P 1'
#
loop_
_entity.id
_entity.type
_entity.pdbx_description
1 polymer ?
#
loop_
_entity_poly.entity_id
_entity_poly.type
_entity_poly.pdbx_seq_one_letter_code
_entity_poly.pdbx_strand_id
1 'polypeptide(L)'
;MRTVIVDGHPDDLEKVKNILSDMEIELEMAGTASDGRSGYKLIVKERPDLIITDVHLPGMNGLTMLKKLRSEQIRAKVLILTGNQDFSEARQAIALGVDQYLLKPVKKNQVRHAVAQIAEKLAQEQAMEETFTVENIFAACLNGRNGKKWQLRYMMKERFGFTLDDPGAVMTVWLGSGYTQYRENVRTILESAGRTQRMSVCVLEIDIWRTLAAVVYRVSEDEREYQFAAEHIVPLLSQSVSGAVVCMWKALPHLNEMLDGVRTLRNLCEWNLGFDRGKLIRPEDIEKLEPVPLHYPVELEERLRKVVAVSDGEEIKRCFYRLYDLFRREEHAPGEIKECLIRFSMAALDAYKARNVVESEVKIQNSMQMIAEAVSWEQVRSAMEIFLGQISQDAFADSGDEELSPLVRSAIQLVRKYYDQGITLEETADRLFVSEEYLSTQFKKETGKGFAETVRGLRIERIKGLLVNTHLKLNQIAELTGYADPKYMSRVFKEAVGMLPTEYRKASH
;
A
#
# COMPACT_ATOMS: atom_id res chain seq x y z
N MET A 1 5.81 37.47 -3.45
CA MET A 1 5.14 38.11 -4.63
C MET A 1 6.05 39.21 -5.16
N ARG A 2 6.61 39.05 -6.39
CA ARG A 2 7.52 40.01 -7.05
C ARG A 2 6.73 41.17 -7.62
N THR A 3 7.09 42.40 -7.25
CA THR A 3 6.31 43.62 -7.54
C THR A 3 7.14 44.66 -8.26
N VAL A 4 6.58 45.26 -9.30
CA VAL A 4 7.13 46.42 -10.01
C VAL A 4 6.18 47.59 -9.85
N ILE A 5 6.74 48.77 -9.54
CA ILE A 5 5.97 50.05 -9.46
C ILE A 5 6.41 50.99 -10.58
N VAL A 6 5.43 51.54 -11.30
CA VAL A 6 5.66 52.52 -12.37
C VAL A 6 4.82 53.77 -12.08
N ASP A 7 5.47 54.86 -11.68
CA ASP A 7 4.79 56.11 -11.40
C ASP A 7 5.70 57.31 -11.78
N GLY A 8 5.15 58.26 -12.53
CA GLY A 8 5.86 59.45 -12.99
C GLY A 8 6.19 60.46 -11.88
N HIS A 9 5.58 60.34 -10.70
CA HIS A 9 5.77 61.21 -9.57
C HIS A 9 6.61 60.52 -8.48
N PRO A 10 7.82 61.01 -8.19
CA PRO A 10 8.70 60.36 -7.19
C PRO A 10 8.07 60.26 -5.80
N ASP A 11 7.31 61.26 -5.36
CA ASP A 11 6.66 61.25 -4.05
C ASP A 11 5.58 60.17 -3.92
N ASP A 12 4.80 59.93 -4.98
CA ASP A 12 3.78 58.85 -5.01
C ASP A 12 4.43 57.50 -5.05
N LEU A 13 5.50 57.34 -5.82
CA LEU A 13 6.28 56.12 -5.90
C LEU A 13 6.86 55.73 -4.53
N GLU A 14 7.51 56.69 -3.84
CA GLU A 14 8.08 56.43 -2.52
C GLU A 14 7.00 56.16 -1.46
N LYS A 15 5.88 56.86 -1.53
CA LYS A 15 4.73 56.65 -0.66
C LYS A 15 4.15 55.22 -0.83
N VAL A 16 3.96 54.75 -2.06
CA VAL A 16 3.48 53.38 -2.33
C VAL A 16 4.49 52.36 -1.84
N LYS A 17 5.77 52.54 -2.11
CA LYS A 17 6.85 51.68 -1.65
C LYS A 17 6.87 51.54 -0.12
N ASN A 18 6.74 52.66 0.61
CA ASN A 18 6.65 52.65 2.07
C ASN A 18 5.39 51.97 2.60
N ILE A 19 4.25 52.08 1.90
CA ILE A 19 3.03 51.34 2.27
C ILE A 19 3.23 49.81 2.10
N LEU A 20 3.91 49.41 1.03
CA LEU A 20 4.16 47.99 0.75
C LEU A 20 5.17 47.37 1.72
N SER A 21 6.23 48.10 2.10
CA SER A 21 7.22 47.64 3.06
C SER A 21 6.66 47.42 4.47
N ASP A 22 5.57 48.09 4.82
CA ASP A 22 4.86 47.99 6.10
C ASP A 22 3.81 46.85 6.12
N MET A 23 3.70 46.04 5.05
CA MET A 23 2.73 44.96 4.97
C MET A 23 3.34 43.65 5.49
N GLU A 24 2.52 42.85 6.18
CA GLU A 24 2.92 41.49 6.65
C GLU A 24 2.97 40.44 5.52
N ILE A 25 2.75 40.86 4.27
CA ILE A 25 2.79 40.00 3.09
C ILE A 25 4.24 40.01 2.56
N GLU A 26 4.75 38.81 2.20
CA GLU A 26 6.07 38.65 1.62
C GLU A 26 6.12 39.29 0.20
N LEU A 27 6.57 40.52 0.12
CA LEU A 27 6.68 41.32 -1.11
C LEU A 27 8.16 41.54 -1.47
N GLU A 28 8.56 41.09 -2.64
CA GLU A 28 9.87 41.37 -3.22
C GLU A 28 9.74 42.53 -4.22
N MET A 29 10.42 43.65 -3.95
CA MET A 29 10.46 44.79 -4.88
C MET A 29 11.43 44.45 -6.02
N ALA A 30 10.90 44.04 -7.17
CA ALA A 30 11.68 43.72 -8.36
C ALA A 30 12.25 44.97 -9.08
N GLY A 31 11.64 46.14 -8.84
CA GLY A 31 12.14 47.38 -9.36
C GLY A 31 11.09 48.49 -9.46
N THR A 32 11.54 49.67 -9.80
CA THR A 32 10.68 50.86 -10.00
C THR A 32 11.06 51.60 -11.29
N ALA A 33 10.09 52.27 -11.91
CA ALA A 33 10.30 53.11 -13.10
C ALA A 33 9.48 54.38 -13.01
N SER A 34 9.99 55.47 -13.61
CA SER A 34 9.36 56.79 -13.59
C SER A 34 8.65 57.14 -14.91
N ASP A 35 8.70 56.31 -15.91
CA ASP A 35 8.02 56.50 -17.20
C ASP A 35 7.56 55.13 -17.80
N GLY A 36 6.61 55.20 -18.71
CA GLY A 36 6.01 53.98 -19.27
C GLY A 36 6.92 53.15 -20.17
N ARG A 37 7.97 53.73 -20.77
CA ARG A 37 8.91 52.99 -21.63
C ARG A 37 9.91 52.22 -20.80
N SER A 38 10.46 52.83 -19.77
CA SER A 38 11.33 52.15 -18.80
C SER A 38 10.57 51.11 -17.97
N GLY A 39 9.32 51.43 -17.57
CA GLY A 39 8.40 50.48 -16.92
C GLY A 39 8.16 49.26 -17.78
N TYR A 40 7.84 49.40 -19.05
CA TYR A 40 7.66 48.27 -19.97
C TYR A 40 8.91 47.39 -20.04
N LYS A 41 10.10 47.97 -20.26
CA LYS A 41 11.36 47.18 -20.34
C LYS A 41 11.64 46.44 -19.05
N LEU A 42 11.40 47.07 -17.90
CA LEU A 42 11.60 46.49 -16.60
C LEU A 42 10.65 45.28 -16.36
N ILE A 43 9.36 45.45 -16.67
CA ILE A 43 8.34 44.40 -16.52
C ILE A 43 8.64 43.20 -17.43
N VAL A 44 9.05 43.44 -18.67
CA VAL A 44 9.43 42.37 -19.61
C VAL A 44 10.63 41.58 -19.09
N LYS A 45 11.62 42.27 -18.50
CA LYS A 45 12.84 41.67 -17.95
C LYS A 45 12.56 40.86 -16.66
N GLU A 46 11.88 41.49 -15.69
CA GLU A 46 11.72 40.97 -14.34
C GLU A 46 10.54 39.98 -14.19
N ARG A 47 9.58 40.01 -15.15
CA ARG A 47 8.39 39.17 -15.12
C ARG A 47 7.70 39.14 -13.74
N PRO A 48 7.23 40.30 -13.21
CA PRO A 48 6.67 40.40 -11.87
C PRO A 48 5.30 39.71 -11.77
N ASP A 49 4.90 39.35 -10.54
CA ASP A 49 3.57 38.88 -10.21
C ASP A 49 2.56 40.00 -10.16
N LEU A 50 2.99 41.20 -9.66
CA LEU A 50 2.18 42.38 -9.49
C LEU A 50 2.83 43.60 -10.15
N ILE A 51 2.04 44.32 -10.92
CA ILE A 51 2.37 45.65 -11.48
C ILE A 51 1.49 46.68 -10.80
N ILE A 52 2.09 47.70 -10.19
CA ILE A 52 1.41 48.88 -9.69
C ILE A 52 1.79 50.04 -10.61
N THR A 53 0.83 50.66 -11.30
CA THR A 53 1.13 51.68 -12.31
C THR A 53 0.15 52.82 -12.29
N ASP A 54 0.67 54.03 -12.58
CA ASP A 54 -0.20 55.16 -12.96
C ASP A 54 -0.66 55.01 -14.43
N VAL A 55 -1.79 55.60 -14.75
CA VAL A 55 -2.26 55.76 -16.15
C VAL A 55 -1.46 56.84 -16.86
N HIS A 56 -1.23 57.97 -16.21
CA HIS A 56 -0.57 59.13 -16.78
C HIS A 56 0.94 59.13 -16.58
N LEU A 57 1.64 58.35 -17.38
CA LEU A 57 3.10 58.22 -17.33
C LEU A 57 3.74 59.04 -18.46
N PRO A 58 4.93 59.63 -18.24
CA PRO A 58 5.71 60.23 -19.31
C PRO A 58 6.07 59.22 -20.40
N GLY A 59 6.12 59.70 -21.64
CA GLY A 59 6.62 58.94 -22.78
C GLY A 59 5.71 57.80 -23.31
N MET A 60 5.09 57.02 -22.45
CA MET A 60 4.10 55.98 -22.81
C MET A 60 3.06 55.90 -21.70
N ASN A 61 1.79 56.10 -22.04
CA ASN A 61 0.67 55.95 -21.11
C ASN A 61 0.59 54.54 -20.53
N GLY A 62 0.24 54.39 -19.24
CA GLY A 62 0.16 53.10 -18.52
C GLY A 62 -0.78 52.10 -19.15
N LEU A 63 -1.94 52.51 -19.67
CA LEU A 63 -2.86 51.63 -20.37
C LEU A 63 -2.28 51.11 -21.70
N THR A 64 -1.53 51.95 -22.44
CA THR A 64 -0.81 51.58 -23.66
C THR A 64 0.32 50.60 -23.32
N MET A 65 1.03 50.81 -22.20
CA MET A 65 2.02 49.88 -21.69
C MET A 65 1.39 48.51 -21.38
N LEU A 66 0.29 48.49 -20.63
CA LEU A 66 -0.42 47.24 -20.30
C LEU A 66 -0.93 46.50 -21.54
N LYS A 67 -1.46 47.23 -22.54
CA LYS A 67 -1.89 46.63 -23.82
C LYS A 67 -0.75 45.90 -24.52
N LYS A 68 0.46 46.48 -24.54
CA LYS A 68 1.65 45.85 -25.12
C LYS A 68 2.06 44.61 -24.31
N LEU A 69 2.08 44.69 -22.98
CA LEU A 69 2.41 43.58 -22.10
C LEU A 69 1.43 42.41 -22.30
N ARG A 70 0.13 42.68 -22.45
CA ARG A 70 -0.89 41.66 -22.76
C ARG A 70 -0.67 41.02 -24.13
N SER A 71 -0.26 41.76 -25.16
CA SER A 71 0.06 41.19 -26.47
C SER A 71 1.29 40.27 -26.45
N GLU A 72 2.19 40.43 -25.48
CA GLU A 72 3.35 39.58 -25.23
C GLU A 72 3.06 38.46 -24.20
N GLN A 73 1.78 38.22 -23.91
CA GLN A 73 1.31 37.19 -22.98
C GLN A 73 1.81 37.36 -21.52
N ILE A 74 2.21 38.56 -21.11
CA ILE A 74 2.55 38.85 -19.71
C ILE A 74 1.26 39.04 -18.94
N ARG A 75 0.92 38.08 -18.05
CA ARG A 75 -0.34 38.03 -17.29
C ARG A 75 -0.21 38.46 -15.84
N ALA A 76 0.79 39.29 -15.50
CA ALA A 76 0.92 39.85 -14.15
C ALA A 76 -0.40 40.54 -13.69
N LYS A 77 -0.70 40.43 -12.39
CA LYS A 77 -1.80 41.19 -11.76
C LYS A 77 -1.50 42.67 -11.82
N VAL A 78 -2.53 43.51 -11.94
CA VAL A 78 -2.37 44.92 -12.14
C VAL A 78 -3.22 45.73 -11.16
N LEU A 79 -2.57 46.62 -10.42
CA LEU A 79 -3.19 47.68 -9.62
C LEU A 79 -2.90 49.02 -10.31
N ILE A 80 -3.94 49.73 -10.76
CA ILE A 80 -3.82 51.08 -11.29
C ILE A 80 -4.03 52.12 -10.18
N LEU A 81 -3.15 53.10 -10.15
CA LEU A 81 -3.26 54.31 -9.32
C LEU A 81 -3.34 55.54 -10.24
N THR A 82 -4.42 56.30 -10.24
CA THR A 82 -4.59 57.46 -11.14
C THR A 82 -5.21 58.65 -10.43
N GLY A 83 -4.82 59.85 -10.84
CA GLY A 83 -5.41 61.10 -10.35
C GLY A 83 -6.66 61.55 -11.10
N ASN A 84 -7.04 60.89 -12.19
CA ASN A 84 -8.15 61.29 -13.04
C ASN A 84 -9.35 60.33 -12.90
N GLN A 85 -10.56 60.89 -12.81
CA GLN A 85 -11.83 60.16 -12.77
C GLN A 85 -12.44 60.04 -14.18
N ASP A 86 -11.65 59.58 -15.15
CA ASP A 86 -12.15 59.38 -16.52
C ASP A 86 -12.75 57.98 -16.67
N PHE A 87 -14.07 57.95 -16.96
CA PHE A 87 -14.82 56.73 -17.15
C PHE A 87 -14.29 55.89 -18.33
N SER A 88 -13.75 56.57 -19.37
CA SER A 88 -13.21 55.88 -20.56
C SER A 88 -11.92 55.13 -20.22
N GLU A 89 -11.06 55.69 -19.35
CA GLU A 89 -9.84 55.02 -18.86
C GLU A 89 -10.15 53.81 -17.98
N ALA A 90 -11.12 53.95 -17.07
CA ALA A 90 -11.58 52.83 -16.23
C ALA A 90 -12.14 51.69 -17.07
N ARG A 91 -12.93 51.97 -18.11
CA ARG A 91 -13.46 50.95 -19.03
C ARG A 91 -12.35 50.25 -19.82
N GLN A 92 -11.33 50.99 -20.28
CA GLN A 92 -10.16 50.41 -20.95
C GLN A 92 -9.34 49.51 -19.99
N ALA A 93 -9.15 49.94 -18.74
CA ALA A 93 -8.48 49.16 -17.71
C ALA A 93 -9.19 47.84 -17.47
N ILE A 94 -10.51 47.85 -17.34
CA ILE A 94 -11.33 46.59 -17.21
C ILE A 94 -11.14 45.70 -18.43
N ALA A 95 -11.17 46.24 -19.66
CA ALA A 95 -10.96 45.47 -20.87
C ALA A 95 -9.56 44.87 -20.99
N LEU A 96 -8.55 45.44 -20.34
CA LEU A 96 -7.17 44.94 -20.24
C LEU A 96 -6.96 43.94 -19.09
N GLY A 97 -8.00 43.65 -18.33
CA GLY A 97 -7.92 42.70 -17.20
C GLY A 97 -7.14 43.26 -16.00
N VAL A 98 -7.37 44.50 -15.67
CA VAL A 98 -6.81 45.15 -14.45
C VAL A 98 -7.56 44.61 -13.23
N ASP A 99 -6.83 44.20 -12.20
CA ASP A 99 -7.41 43.57 -11.01
C ASP A 99 -7.96 44.61 -10.02
N GLN A 100 -7.29 45.73 -9.87
CA GLN A 100 -7.71 46.80 -8.95
C GLN A 100 -7.43 48.19 -9.54
N TYR A 101 -8.26 49.15 -9.21
CA TYR A 101 -8.18 50.57 -9.69
C TYR A 101 -8.45 51.52 -8.55
N LEU A 102 -7.49 52.37 -8.18
CA LEU A 102 -7.58 53.31 -7.07
C LEU A 102 -7.34 54.76 -7.52
N LEU A 103 -8.11 55.69 -6.95
CA LEU A 103 -7.95 57.10 -7.21
C LEU A 103 -6.94 57.77 -6.25
N LYS A 104 -6.03 58.60 -6.78
CA LYS A 104 -5.15 59.44 -6.00
C LYS A 104 -5.95 60.66 -5.44
N PRO A 105 -5.65 61.13 -4.22
CA PRO A 105 -4.57 60.67 -3.32
C PRO A 105 -4.90 59.35 -2.65
N VAL A 106 -4.01 58.34 -2.81
CA VAL A 106 -4.23 57.02 -2.25
C VAL A 106 -4.08 57.02 -0.72
N LYS A 107 -5.01 56.38 -0.03
CA LYS A 107 -4.95 56.16 1.42
C LYS A 107 -4.23 54.85 1.69
N LYS A 108 -3.40 54.81 2.76
CA LYS A 108 -2.63 53.62 3.17
C LYS A 108 -3.51 52.33 3.22
N ASN A 109 -4.69 52.44 3.83
CA ASN A 109 -5.60 51.30 3.96
C ASN A 109 -6.19 50.82 2.63
N GLN A 110 -6.41 51.71 1.65
CA GLN A 110 -6.93 51.30 0.34
C GLN A 110 -5.89 50.49 -0.46
N VAL A 111 -4.62 50.96 -0.46
CA VAL A 111 -3.54 50.26 -1.12
C VAL A 111 -3.30 48.92 -0.47
N ARG A 112 -3.25 48.85 0.88
CA ARG A 112 -3.11 47.60 1.63
C ARG A 112 -4.22 46.62 1.31
N HIS A 113 -5.47 47.07 1.29
CA HIS A 113 -6.61 46.20 0.98
C HIS A 113 -6.56 45.65 -0.47
N ALA A 114 -6.27 46.51 -1.43
CA ALA A 114 -6.16 46.12 -2.83
C ALA A 114 -5.03 45.11 -3.07
N VAL A 115 -3.86 45.34 -2.48
CA VAL A 115 -2.71 44.43 -2.59
C VAL A 115 -2.98 43.09 -1.87
N ALA A 116 -3.63 43.12 -0.71
CA ALA A 116 -4.03 41.91 0.00
C ALA A 116 -5.01 41.05 -0.80
N GLN A 117 -6.02 41.67 -1.43
CA GLN A 117 -6.95 40.95 -2.30
C GLN A 117 -6.25 40.33 -3.53
N ILE A 118 -5.28 41.03 -4.11
CA ILE A 118 -4.50 40.54 -5.24
C ILE A 118 -3.61 39.35 -4.77
N ALA A 119 -2.96 39.48 -3.61
CA ALA A 119 -2.14 38.41 -3.05
C ALA A 119 -2.95 37.15 -2.74
N GLU A 120 -4.15 37.28 -2.14
CA GLU A 120 -5.07 36.21 -1.89
C GLU A 120 -5.49 35.48 -3.20
N LYS A 121 -5.84 36.29 -4.23
CA LYS A 121 -6.20 35.74 -5.54
C LYS A 121 -5.05 34.98 -6.20
N LEU A 122 -3.82 35.51 -6.12
CA LEU A 122 -2.61 34.84 -6.62
C LEU A 122 -2.34 33.54 -5.86
N ALA A 123 -2.46 33.59 -4.53
CA ALA A 123 -2.28 32.37 -3.71
C ALA A 123 -3.33 31.29 -4.04
N GLN A 124 -4.60 31.68 -4.25
CA GLN A 124 -5.66 30.76 -4.68
C GLN A 124 -5.38 30.20 -6.08
N GLU A 125 -4.93 31.02 -7.03
CA GLU A 125 -4.56 30.57 -8.38
C GLU A 125 -3.37 29.62 -8.34
N GLN A 126 -2.32 29.90 -7.55
CA GLN A 126 -1.16 29.04 -7.35
C GLN A 126 -1.53 27.71 -6.68
N ALA A 127 -2.30 27.75 -5.59
CA ALA A 127 -2.80 26.56 -4.93
C ALA A 127 -3.66 25.69 -5.87
N MET A 128 -4.49 26.33 -6.71
CA MET A 128 -5.27 25.63 -7.73
C MET A 128 -4.37 25.04 -8.82
N GLU A 129 -3.30 25.74 -9.20
CA GLU A 129 -2.32 25.22 -10.17
C GLU A 129 -1.51 24.05 -9.63
N GLU A 130 -1.07 24.10 -8.38
CA GLU A 130 -0.34 22.99 -7.71
C GLU A 130 -1.22 21.75 -7.53
N THR A 131 -2.51 21.94 -7.21
CA THR A 131 -3.46 20.82 -7.05
C THR A 131 -4.01 20.30 -8.38
N PHE A 132 -3.96 21.08 -9.46
CA PHE A 132 -4.47 20.71 -10.77
C PHE A 132 -3.40 19.96 -11.58
N THR A 133 -3.08 18.74 -11.13
CA THR A 133 -2.17 17.79 -11.79
C THR A 133 -2.94 16.62 -12.37
N VAL A 134 -2.37 15.93 -13.35
CA VAL A 134 -2.96 14.71 -13.93
C VAL A 134 -3.18 13.65 -12.84
N GLU A 135 -2.22 13.52 -11.94
CA GLU A 135 -2.28 12.58 -10.84
C GLU A 135 -3.46 12.86 -9.88
N ASN A 136 -3.63 14.12 -9.46
CA ASN A 136 -4.74 14.51 -8.57
C ASN A 136 -6.12 14.35 -9.25
N ILE A 137 -6.20 14.61 -10.55
CA ILE A 137 -7.43 14.40 -11.32
C ILE A 137 -7.80 12.91 -11.34
N PHE A 138 -6.87 12.04 -11.68
CA PHE A 138 -7.13 10.60 -11.72
C PHE A 138 -7.34 10.00 -10.32
N ALA A 139 -6.62 10.47 -9.30
CA ALA A 139 -6.86 10.07 -7.91
C ALA A 139 -8.28 10.46 -7.45
N ALA A 140 -8.78 11.63 -7.84
CA ALA A 140 -10.16 12.03 -7.58
C ALA A 140 -11.19 11.13 -8.29
N CYS A 141 -10.90 10.71 -9.52
CA CYS A 141 -11.75 9.76 -10.26
C CYS A 141 -11.79 8.39 -9.57
N LEU A 142 -10.66 7.86 -9.10
CA LEU A 142 -10.62 6.61 -8.33
C LEU A 142 -11.41 6.69 -7.02
N ASN A 143 -11.53 7.88 -6.43
CA ASN A 143 -12.35 8.12 -5.24
C ASN A 143 -13.83 8.44 -5.57
N GLY A 144 -14.28 8.24 -6.82
CA GLY A 144 -15.64 8.49 -7.24
C GLY A 144 -16.03 9.98 -7.33
N ARG A 145 -15.06 10.88 -7.26
CA ARG A 145 -15.25 12.34 -7.36
C ARG A 145 -15.14 12.81 -8.81
N ASN A 146 -16.00 12.31 -9.68
CA ASN A 146 -16.03 12.70 -11.08
C ASN A 146 -16.56 14.12 -11.22
N GLY A 147 -15.68 15.06 -11.44
CA GLY A 147 -16.04 16.46 -11.68
C GLY A 147 -16.76 16.64 -13.03
N LYS A 148 -18.11 16.64 -13.02
CA LYS A 148 -18.94 16.93 -14.21
C LYS A 148 -18.91 18.40 -14.64
N LYS A 149 -18.00 19.23 -14.11
CA LYS A 149 -17.95 20.65 -14.41
C LYS A 149 -17.30 20.88 -15.79
N TRP A 150 -18.00 21.54 -16.70
CA TRP A 150 -17.50 21.94 -18.01
C TRP A 150 -16.16 22.72 -17.93
N GLN A 151 -15.97 23.47 -16.84
CA GLN A 151 -14.72 24.19 -16.53
C GLN A 151 -13.53 23.24 -16.39
N LEU A 152 -13.71 22.10 -15.70
CA LEU A 152 -12.68 21.08 -15.55
C LEU A 152 -12.27 20.51 -16.93
N ARG A 153 -13.25 20.19 -17.79
CA ARG A 153 -12.99 19.69 -19.16
C ARG A 153 -12.18 20.68 -19.98
N TYR A 154 -12.59 21.96 -19.95
CA TYR A 154 -11.87 23.03 -20.66
C TYR A 154 -10.43 23.17 -20.17
N MET A 155 -10.22 23.26 -18.85
CA MET A 155 -8.89 23.39 -18.26
C MET A 155 -8.01 22.18 -18.55
N MET A 156 -8.56 20.94 -18.51
CA MET A 156 -7.82 19.74 -18.87
C MET A 156 -7.38 19.75 -20.32
N LYS A 157 -8.28 20.15 -21.24
CA LYS A 157 -7.97 20.20 -22.67
C LYS A 157 -6.89 21.22 -22.98
N GLU A 158 -6.99 22.41 -22.41
CA GLU A 158 -6.00 23.48 -22.59
C GLU A 158 -4.63 23.15 -21.99
N ARG A 159 -4.61 22.58 -20.77
CA ARG A 159 -3.35 22.35 -20.04
C ARG A 159 -2.69 21.00 -20.40
N PHE A 160 -3.49 19.96 -20.49
CA PHE A 160 -2.99 18.58 -20.70
C PHE A 160 -3.30 18.00 -22.06
N GLY A 161 -4.11 18.65 -22.91
CA GLY A 161 -4.44 18.22 -24.26
C GLY A 161 -5.42 17.04 -24.34
N PHE A 162 -6.01 16.60 -23.22
CA PHE A 162 -7.02 15.56 -23.16
C PHE A 162 -8.12 15.88 -22.14
N THR A 163 -9.19 15.11 -22.14
CA THR A 163 -10.31 15.19 -21.19
C THR A 163 -10.65 13.82 -20.60
N LEU A 164 -11.48 13.78 -19.56
CA LEU A 164 -11.96 12.53 -18.98
C LEU A 164 -12.93 11.75 -19.89
N ASP A 165 -13.44 12.37 -20.93
CA ASP A 165 -14.32 11.70 -21.92
C ASP A 165 -13.52 11.13 -23.09
N ASP A 166 -12.23 11.39 -23.17
CA ASP A 166 -11.36 10.80 -24.20
C ASP A 166 -11.10 9.31 -23.85
N PRO A 167 -10.83 8.47 -24.87
CA PRO A 167 -10.50 7.07 -24.63
C PRO A 167 -9.15 6.92 -23.92
N GLY A 168 -9.00 5.79 -23.26
CA GLY A 168 -7.79 5.44 -22.53
C GLY A 168 -7.72 3.96 -22.21
N ALA A 169 -6.82 3.61 -21.32
CA ALA A 169 -6.74 2.27 -20.78
C ALA A 169 -6.27 2.31 -19.31
N VAL A 170 -6.48 1.24 -18.60
CA VAL A 170 -5.90 1.02 -17.30
C VAL A 170 -5.15 -0.31 -17.26
N MET A 171 -3.90 -0.26 -16.82
CA MET A 171 -3.11 -1.43 -16.49
C MET A 171 -2.99 -1.54 -14.97
N THR A 172 -3.39 -2.67 -14.39
CA THR A 172 -3.17 -2.95 -12.98
C THR A 172 -2.00 -3.90 -12.79
N VAL A 173 -1.16 -3.62 -11.79
CA VAL A 173 -0.03 -4.46 -11.38
C VAL A 173 -0.24 -4.83 -9.92
N TRP A 174 -0.69 -6.05 -9.69
CA TRP A 174 -0.90 -6.59 -8.35
C TRP A 174 0.39 -7.23 -7.84
N LEU A 175 0.79 -6.89 -6.62
CA LEU A 175 2.04 -7.32 -5.99
C LEU A 175 1.83 -8.16 -4.72
N GLY A 176 0.61 -8.21 -4.19
CA GLY A 176 0.28 -8.96 -2.97
C GLY A 176 1.20 -8.65 -1.79
N SER A 177 1.80 -9.69 -1.21
CA SER A 177 2.73 -9.53 -0.07
C SER A 177 4.01 -8.77 -0.42
N GLY A 178 4.40 -8.72 -1.69
CA GLY A 178 5.57 -7.97 -2.18
C GLY A 178 5.32 -6.47 -2.35
N TYR A 179 4.10 -5.98 -2.14
CA TYR A 179 3.72 -4.59 -2.43
C TYR A 179 4.62 -3.57 -1.72
N THR A 180 4.80 -3.70 -0.42
CA THR A 180 5.61 -2.74 0.36
C THR A 180 7.08 -2.71 -0.10
N GLN A 181 7.61 -3.83 -0.55
CA GLN A 181 9.00 -3.97 -0.97
C GLN A 181 9.24 -3.46 -2.39
N TYR A 182 8.30 -3.71 -3.32
CA TYR A 182 8.54 -3.51 -4.75
C TYR A 182 7.77 -2.34 -5.37
N ARG A 183 6.81 -1.72 -4.66
CA ARG A 183 5.94 -0.68 -5.22
C ARG A 183 6.70 0.48 -5.88
N GLU A 184 7.76 0.98 -5.25
CA GLU A 184 8.55 2.10 -5.77
C GLU A 184 9.32 1.71 -7.05
N ASN A 185 9.87 0.49 -7.08
CA ASN A 185 10.55 -0.03 -8.26
C ASN A 185 9.58 -0.21 -9.43
N VAL A 186 8.41 -0.80 -9.16
CA VAL A 186 7.34 -0.99 -10.15
C VAL A 186 6.80 0.35 -10.64
N ARG A 187 6.58 1.32 -9.75
CA ARG A 187 6.20 2.70 -10.10
C ARG A 187 7.22 3.29 -11.09
N THR A 188 8.50 3.20 -10.77
CA THR A 188 9.58 3.73 -11.62
C THR A 188 9.58 3.09 -13.02
N ILE A 189 9.38 1.77 -13.10
CA ILE A 189 9.28 1.06 -14.38
C ILE A 189 8.08 1.56 -15.20
N LEU A 190 6.90 1.67 -14.58
CA LEU A 190 5.68 2.13 -15.24
C LEU A 190 5.79 3.59 -15.70
N GLU A 191 6.35 4.48 -14.88
CA GLU A 191 6.57 5.88 -15.24
C GLU A 191 7.62 6.05 -16.33
N SER A 192 8.65 5.19 -16.37
CA SER A 192 9.67 5.24 -17.42
C SER A 192 9.08 4.96 -18.81
N ALA A 193 8.03 4.14 -18.90
CA ALA A 193 7.31 3.89 -20.13
C ALA A 193 6.66 5.16 -20.69
N GLY A 194 6.16 6.05 -19.81
CA GLY A 194 5.60 7.35 -20.20
C GLY A 194 6.65 8.35 -20.73
N ARG A 195 7.92 8.22 -20.33
CA ARG A 195 9.01 9.11 -20.78
C ARG A 195 9.47 8.81 -22.19
N THR A 196 9.16 7.64 -22.74
CA THR A 196 9.60 7.24 -24.09
C THR A 196 8.79 7.85 -25.23
N GLN A 197 7.87 8.80 -24.95
CA GLN A 197 6.92 9.43 -25.89
C GLN A 197 5.97 8.47 -26.63
N ARG A 198 6.00 7.17 -26.33
CA ARG A 198 5.12 6.17 -26.95
C ARG A 198 3.79 6.02 -26.24
N MET A 199 3.76 6.29 -24.90
CA MET A 199 2.57 6.10 -24.07
C MET A 199 2.57 7.16 -22.97
N SER A 200 1.43 7.84 -22.78
CA SER A 200 1.25 8.76 -21.63
C SER A 200 0.67 7.98 -20.47
N VAL A 201 1.41 7.90 -19.34
CA VAL A 201 1.03 7.09 -18.18
C VAL A 201 1.02 7.94 -16.93
N CYS A 202 -0.01 7.76 -16.11
CA CYS A 202 -0.06 8.24 -14.73
C CYS A 202 -0.22 7.03 -13.79
N VAL A 203 0.68 6.88 -12.84
CA VAL A 203 0.69 5.74 -11.91
C VAL A 203 0.08 6.14 -10.58
N LEU A 204 -0.92 5.38 -10.13
CA LEU A 204 -1.62 5.58 -8.87
C LEU A 204 -1.44 4.36 -7.97
N GLU A 205 -1.23 4.58 -6.69
CA GLU A 205 -1.13 3.53 -5.68
C GLU A 205 -2.49 3.25 -5.05
N ILE A 206 -2.83 1.97 -4.92
CA ILE A 206 -4.06 1.51 -4.28
C ILE A 206 -3.66 0.55 -3.16
N ASP A 207 -3.27 1.12 -2.02
CA ASP A 207 -2.71 0.39 -0.88
C ASP A 207 -3.61 -0.73 -0.36
N ILE A 208 -4.92 -0.45 -0.24
CA ILE A 208 -5.92 -1.43 0.24
C ILE A 208 -5.92 -2.69 -0.65
N TRP A 209 -5.61 -2.55 -1.92
CA TRP A 209 -5.58 -3.65 -2.89
C TRP A 209 -4.18 -4.16 -3.20
N ARG A 210 -3.14 -3.57 -2.60
CA ARG A 210 -1.73 -3.89 -2.85
C ARG A 210 -1.40 -3.89 -4.34
N THR A 211 -1.92 -2.87 -5.04
CA THR A 211 -1.93 -2.77 -6.50
C THR A 211 -1.48 -1.38 -6.92
N LEU A 212 -0.72 -1.30 -8.02
CA LEU A 212 -0.51 -0.06 -8.75
C LEU A 212 -1.45 -0.05 -9.96
N ALA A 213 -2.07 1.11 -10.21
CA ALA A 213 -2.89 1.34 -11.41
C ALA A 213 -2.17 2.36 -12.31
N ALA A 214 -1.72 1.92 -13.47
CA ALA A 214 -1.18 2.77 -14.51
C ALA A 214 -2.32 3.18 -15.45
N VAL A 215 -2.74 4.45 -15.38
CA VAL A 215 -3.75 5.02 -16.26
C VAL A 215 -3.07 5.52 -17.52
N VAL A 216 -3.43 4.93 -18.65
CA VAL A 216 -2.92 5.29 -19.97
C VAL A 216 -3.89 6.25 -20.61
N TYR A 217 -3.42 7.41 -20.97
CA TYR A 217 -4.21 8.49 -21.56
C TYR A 217 -3.55 9.03 -22.83
N ARG A 218 -4.28 9.78 -23.66
CA ARG A 218 -3.89 10.17 -25.02
C ARG A 218 -3.64 8.96 -25.93
N VAL A 219 -4.48 7.95 -25.76
CA VAL A 219 -4.41 6.71 -26.53
C VAL A 219 -4.84 6.98 -27.96
N SER A 220 -4.03 6.57 -28.93
CA SER A 220 -4.36 6.64 -30.35
C SER A 220 -4.98 5.33 -30.85
N GLU A 221 -4.41 4.21 -30.42
CA GLU A 221 -4.82 2.85 -30.75
C GLU A 221 -4.54 1.94 -29.57
N ASP A 222 -5.59 1.45 -28.87
CA ASP A 222 -5.44 0.66 -27.64
C ASP A 222 -4.59 -0.60 -27.85
N GLU A 223 -4.73 -1.28 -28.97
CA GLU A 223 -3.97 -2.51 -29.27
C GLU A 223 -2.46 -2.24 -29.35
N ARG A 224 -2.05 -1.07 -29.80
CA ARG A 224 -0.63 -0.69 -29.88
C ARG A 224 -0.03 -0.46 -28.51
N GLU A 225 -0.74 0.25 -27.63
CA GLU A 225 -0.32 0.50 -26.27
C GLU A 225 -0.31 -0.81 -25.45
N TYR A 226 -1.30 -1.67 -25.67
CA TYR A 226 -1.34 -3.01 -25.06
C TYR A 226 -0.13 -3.85 -25.49
N GLN A 227 0.17 -3.97 -26.78
CA GLN A 227 1.31 -4.74 -27.27
C GLN A 227 2.63 -4.20 -26.72
N PHE A 228 2.80 -2.88 -26.69
CA PHE A 228 3.98 -2.26 -26.10
C PHE A 228 4.13 -2.62 -24.61
N ALA A 229 3.04 -2.57 -23.85
CA ALA A 229 3.06 -2.95 -22.43
C ALA A 229 3.39 -4.44 -22.25
N ALA A 230 2.80 -5.31 -23.05
CA ALA A 230 3.02 -6.76 -23.00
C ALA A 230 4.46 -7.16 -23.35
N GLU A 231 5.05 -6.55 -24.38
CA GLU A 231 6.38 -6.92 -24.89
C GLU A 231 7.54 -6.26 -24.13
N HIS A 232 7.33 -5.07 -23.56
CA HIS A 232 8.42 -4.28 -22.98
C HIS A 232 8.28 -4.03 -21.48
N ILE A 233 7.06 -3.81 -20.98
CA ILE A 233 6.84 -3.46 -19.56
C ILE A 233 6.73 -4.73 -18.70
N VAL A 234 5.87 -5.66 -19.09
CA VAL A 234 5.61 -6.88 -18.31
C VAL A 234 6.84 -7.74 -18.08
N PRO A 235 7.73 -7.96 -19.11
CA PRO A 235 8.98 -8.69 -18.87
C PRO A 235 9.91 -8.00 -17.85
N LEU A 236 10.01 -6.67 -17.88
CA LEU A 236 10.79 -5.91 -16.90
C LEU A 236 10.22 -6.05 -15.49
N LEU A 237 8.90 -5.98 -15.34
CA LEU A 237 8.23 -6.18 -14.05
C LEU A 237 8.50 -7.60 -13.53
N SER A 238 8.37 -8.61 -14.39
CA SER A 238 8.58 -10.01 -14.01
C SER A 238 10.02 -10.34 -13.63
N GLN A 239 11.00 -9.61 -14.17
CA GLN A 239 12.42 -9.73 -13.81
C GLN A 239 12.78 -8.95 -12.55
N SER A 240 12.10 -7.83 -12.30
CA SER A 240 12.43 -6.90 -11.21
C SER A 240 11.78 -7.25 -9.89
N VAL A 241 10.76 -8.11 -9.89
CA VAL A 241 10.01 -8.52 -8.71
C VAL A 241 10.22 -10.02 -8.48
N SER A 242 10.85 -10.35 -7.35
CA SER A 242 10.88 -11.75 -6.91
C SER A 242 9.54 -12.08 -6.24
N GLY A 243 8.75 -12.93 -6.91
CA GLY A 243 7.43 -13.35 -6.46
C GLY A 243 6.35 -13.16 -7.51
N ALA A 244 5.09 -13.24 -7.08
CA ALA A 244 3.96 -13.12 -7.97
C ALA A 244 3.70 -11.67 -8.36
N VAL A 245 3.69 -11.43 -9.66
CA VAL A 245 3.25 -10.17 -10.30
C VAL A 245 2.12 -10.50 -11.25
N VAL A 246 0.94 -9.93 -11.03
CA VAL A 246 -0.19 -10.08 -11.93
C VAL A 246 -0.44 -8.77 -12.66
N CYS A 247 -0.28 -8.80 -13.96
CA CYS A 247 -0.47 -7.67 -14.84
C CYS A 247 -1.76 -7.85 -15.65
N MET A 248 -2.66 -6.89 -15.53
CA MET A 248 -3.93 -6.92 -16.26
C MET A 248 -4.17 -5.60 -16.99
N TRP A 249 -4.86 -5.66 -18.12
CA TRP A 249 -5.14 -4.51 -18.98
C TRP A 249 -6.62 -4.45 -19.32
N LYS A 250 -7.18 -3.23 -19.33
CA LYS A 250 -8.52 -2.96 -19.83
C LYS A 250 -8.55 -1.65 -20.59
N ALA A 251 -9.02 -1.70 -21.84
CA ALA A 251 -9.39 -0.52 -22.61
C ALA A 251 -10.58 0.19 -21.96
N LEU A 252 -10.55 1.50 -22.00
CA LEU A 252 -11.60 2.38 -21.46
C LEU A 252 -12.14 3.24 -22.61
N PRO A 253 -13.44 3.14 -22.93
CA PRO A 253 -14.09 4.06 -23.88
C PRO A 253 -13.92 5.52 -23.43
N HIS A 254 -13.98 5.73 -22.12
CA HIS A 254 -13.78 7.03 -21.48
C HIS A 254 -12.94 6.90 -20.22
N LEU A 255 -11.99 7.82 -20.02
CA LEU A 255 -11.12 7.84 -18.82
C LEU A 255 -11.91 8.01 -17.50
N ASN A 256 -13.13 8.59 -17.55
CA ASN A 256 -13.99 8.69 -16.36
C ASN A 256 -14.50 7.34 -15.85
N GLU A 257 -14.36 6.26 -16.63
CA GLU A 257 -14.73 4.88 -16.27
C GLU A 257 -13.57 4.09 -15.60
N MET A 258 -12.45 4.76 -15.34
CA MET A 258 -11.25 4.11 -14.81
C MET A 258 -11.48 3.37 -13.47
N LEU A 259 -12.34 3.88 -12.59
CA LEU A 259 -12.66 3.23 -11.32
C LEU A 259 -13.33 1.86 -11.56
N ASP A 260 -14.29 1.80 -12.47
CA ASP A 260 -14.96 0.55 -12.82
C ASP A 260 -14.01 -0.39 -13.59
N GLY A 261 -13.12 0.17 -14.40
CA GLY A 261 -12.04 -0.57 -15.04
C GLY A 261 -11.13 -1.26 -14.02
N VAL A 262 -10.62 -0.53 -13.05
CA VAL A 262 -9.75 -1.07 -11.99
C VAL A 262 -10.49 -2.12 -11.15
N ARG A 263 -11.76 -1.89 -10.78
CA ARG A 263 -12.58 -2.86 -10.06
C ARG A 263 -12.79 -4.15 -10.84
N THR A 264 -13.07 -4.03 -12.15
CA THR A 264 -13.20 -5.20 -13.04
C THR A 264 -11.93 -6.03 -13.02
N LEU A 265 -10.77 -5.40 -13.25
CA LEU A 265 -9.48 -6.08 -13.28
C LEU A 265 -9.13 -6.72 -11.93
N ARG A 266 -9.46 -6.06 -10.82
CA ARG A 266 -9.29 -6.64 -9.49
C ARG A 266 -10.09 -7.94 -9.31
N ASN A 267 -11.36 -7.93 -9.71
CA ASN A 267 -12.25 -9.09 -9.56
C ASN A 267 -11.79 -10.27 -10.45
N LEU A 268 -11.09 -9.97 -11.53
CA LEU A 268 -10.57 -10.96 -12.47
C LEU A 268 -9.13 -11.41 -12.16
N CYS A 269 -8.46 -10.78 -11.18
CA CYS A 269 -7.04 -11.01 -10.87
C CYS A 269 -6.72 -12.48 -10.56
N GLU A 270 -7.63 -13.23 -9.95
CA GLU A 270 -7.45 -14.66 -9.64
C GLU A 270 -7.37 -15.56 -10.89
N TRP A 271 -7.92 -15.12 -12.03
CA TRP A 271 -7.80 -15.84 -13.30
C TRP A 271 -6.37 -15.95 -13.81
N ASN A 272 -5.41 -15.23 -13.20
CA ASN A 272 -3.99 -15.43 -13.47
C ASN A 272 -3.53 -16.90 -13.21
N LEU A 273 -4.29 -17.69 -12.45
CA LEU A 273 -4.04 -19.13 -12.31
C LEU A 273 -4.22 -19.92 -13.64
N GLY A 274 -5.01 -19.39 -14.58
CA GLY A 274 -5.21 -20.00 -15.90
C GLY A 274 -4.21 -19.54 -16.97
N PHE A 275 -3.22 -18.70 -16.63
CA PHE A 275 -2.27 -18.15 -17.60
C PHE A 275 -0.82 -18.41 -17.19
N ASP A 276 0.07 -18.35 -18.19
CA ASP A 276 1.51 -18.41 -17.98
C ASP A 276 2.05 -17.20 -17.21
N ARG A 277 3.12 -17.39 -16.46
CA ARG A 277 3.79 -16.33 -15.74
C ARG A 277 4.27 -15.22 -16.70
N GLY A 278 4.00 -13.96 -16.33
CA GLY A 278 4.46 -12.79 -17.09
C GLY A 278 3.61 -12.46 -18.31
N LYS A 279 2.34 -12.87 -18.33
CA LYS A 279 1.37 -12.47 -19.34
C LYS A 279 0.64 -11.20 -18.90
N LEU A 280 0.37 -10.30 -19.84
CA LEU A 280 -0.58 -9.21 -19.67
C LEU A 280 -1.97 -9.72 -20.03
N ILE A 281 -2.88 -9.75 -19.06
CA ILE A 281 -4.18 -10.41 -19.19
C ILE A 281 -5.26 -9.35 -19.45
N ARG A 282 -6.13 -9.58 -20.42
CA ARG A 282 -7.34 -8.79 -20.68
C ARG A 282 -8.58 -9.57 -20.27
N PRO A 283 -9.72 -8.89 -19.95
CA PRO A 283 -10.99 -9.56 -19.74
C PRO A 283 -11.39 -10.47 -20.88
N GLU A 284 -11.15 -10.04 -22.14
CA GLU A 284 -11.45 -10.80 -23.35
C GLU A 284 -10.61 -12.08 -23.50
N ASP A 285 -9.42 -12.15 -22.88
CA ASP A 285 -8.62 -13.36 -22.85
C ASP A 285 -9.22 -14.39 -21.89
N ILE A 286 -9.84 -13.93 -20.80
CA ILE A 286 -10.53 -14.76 -19.81
C ILE A 286 -11.84 -15.30 -20.38
N GLU A 287 -12.59 -14.48 -21.12
CA GLU A 287 -13.84 -14.88 -21.78
C GLU A 287 -13.64 -16.00 -22.82
N LYS A 288 -12.43 -16.16 -23.36
CA LYS A 288 -12.08 -17.22 -24.30
C LYS A 288 -11.71 -18.55 -23.64
N LEU A 289 -11.50 -18.52 -22.32
CA LEU A 289 -11.23 -19.76 -21.56
C LEU A 289 -12.53 -20.58 -21.46
N GLU A 290 -12.43 -21.89 -21.69
CA GLU A 290 -13.51 -22.86 -21.49
C GLU A 290 -13.16 -23.74 -20.29
N PRO A 291 -13.33 -23.27 -19.05
CA PRO A 291 -12.89 -24.02 -17.88
C PRO A 291 -13.66 -25.33 -17.74
N VAL A 292 -12.91 -26.41 -17.55
CA VAL A 292 -13.47 -27.72 -17.29
C VAL A 292 -13.91 -27.80 -15.84
N PRO A 293 -15.14 -28.29 -15.53
CA PRO A 293 -15.60 -28.47 -14.16
C PRO A 293 -14.63 -29.34 -13.35
N LEU A 294 -14.25 -28.86 -12.17
CA LEU A 294 -13.29 -29.55 -11.33
C LEU A 294 -13.98 -30.64 -10.50
N HIS A 295 -13.53 -31.89 -10.68
CA HIS A 295 -13.99 -33.01 -9.87
C HIS A 295 -13.10 -33.17 -8.64
N TYR A 296 -13.71 -33.04 -7.46
CA TYR A 296 -12.98 -33.17 -6.20
C TYR A 296 -12.41 -34.59 -6.01
N PRO A 297 -11.09 -34.76 -5.76
CA PRO A 297 -10.44 -36.07 -5.72
C PRO A 297 -10.64 -36.77 -4.36
N VAL A 298 -11.80 -37.39 -4.15
CA VAL A 298 -12.19 -38.06 -2.91
C VAL A 298 -11.17 -39.15 -2.50
N GLU A 299 -10.69 -39.93 -3.46
CA GLU A 299 -9.71 -40.99 -3.19
C GLU A 299 -8.39 -40.44 -2.64
N LEU A 300 -7.96 -39.26 -3.14
CA LEU A 300 -6.76 -38.62 -2.66
C LEU A 300 -6.97 -38.00 -1.25
N GLU A 301 -8.19 -37.53 -0.94
CA GLU A 301 -8.55 -37.08 0.42
C GLU A 301 -8.52 -38.27 1.41
N GLU A 302 -9.12 -39.39 1.05
CA GLU A 302 -9.11 -40.58 1.90
C GLU A 302 -7.67 -41.08 2.19
N ARG A 303 -6.81 -41.04 1.17
CA ARG A 303 -5.40 -41.33 1.33
C ARG A 303 -4.73 -40.34 2.28
N LEU A 304 -4.96 -39.03 2.08
CA LEU A 304 -4.44 -37.97 2.94
C LEU A 304 -4.82 -38.22 4.41
N ARG A 305 -6.10 -38.50 4.69
CA ARG A 305 -6.57 -38.77 6.07
C ARG A 305 -5.82 -39.96 6.72
N LYS A 306 -5.57 -41.01 5.97
CA LYS A 306 -4.80 -42.17 6.45
C LYS A 306 -3.34 -41.83 6.74
N VAL A 307 -2.72 -41.08 5.85
CA VAL A 307 -1.30 -40.71 5.96
C VAL A 307 -1.08 -39.67 7.09
N VAL A 308 -1.98 -38.71 7.25
CA VAL A 308 -1.95 -37.77 8.39
C VAL A 308 -2.11 -38.51 9.72
N ALA A 309 -2.95 -39.55 9.76
CA ALA A 309 -3.15 -40.37 10.94
C ALA A 309 -1.89 -41.13 11.39
N VAL A 310 -0.95 -41.47 10.50
CA VAL A 310 0.33 -42.09 10.84
C VAL A 310 1.50 -41.14 10.89
N SER A 311 1.24 -39.84 10.69
CA SER A 311 2.23 -38.73 10.75
C SER A 311 3.39 -38.89 9.74
N ASP A 312 3.12 -39.46 8.55
CA ASP A 312 4.10 -39.57 7.46
C ASP A 312 4.14 -38.25 6.68
N GLY A 313 5.02 -37.34 7.10
CA GLY A 313 5.15 -35.99 6.52
C GLY A 313 5.52 -35.99 5.04
N GLU A 314 6.34 -36.93 4.55
CA GLU A 314 6.71 -36.99 3.14
C GLU A 314 5.53 -37.45 2.26
N GLU A 315 4.76 -38.43 2.73
CA GLU A 315 3.59 -38.87 1.98
C GLU A 315 2.45 -37.83 2.03
N ILE A 316 2.31 -37.06 3.13
CA ILE A 316 1.41 -35.94 3.21
C ILE A 316 1.79 -34.92 2.13
N LYS A 317 3.06 -34.52 2.02
CA LYS A 317 3.56 -33.62 0.97
C LYS A 317 3.24 -34.16 -0.42
N ARG A 318 3.46 -35.46 -0.67
CA ARG A 318 3.15 -36.09 -1.96
C ARG A 318 1.66 -36.00 -2.30
N CYS A 319 0.74 -36.14 -1.34
CA CYS A 319 -0.68 -35.98 -1.58
C CYS A 319 -1.00 -34.52 -2.05
N PHE A 320 -0.41 -33.49 -1.43
CA PHE A 320 -0.61 -32.11 -1.85
C PHE A 320 0.03 -31.82 -3.21
N TYR A 321 1.23 -32.32 -3.49
CA TYR A 321 1.83 -32.13 -4.82
C TYR A 321 1.04 -32.82 -5.94
N ARG A 322 0.45 -34.00 -5.67
CA ARG A 322 -0.44 -34.66 -6.62
C ARG A 322 -1.70 -33.84 -6.89
N LEU A 323 -2.28 -33.24 -5.84
CA LEU A 323 -3.42 -32.34 -5.98
C LEU A 323 -3.05 -31.10 -6.81
N TYR A 324 -1.90 -30.49 -6.51
CA TYR A 324 -1.36 -29.35 -7.22
C TYR A 324 -1.13 -29.65 -8.72
N ASP A 325 -0.53 -30.79 -9.05
CA ASP A 325 -0.29 -31.22 -10.42
C ASP A 325 -1.59 -31.56 -11.17
N LEU A 326 -2.60 -32.10 -10.46
CA LEU A 326 -3.90 -32.42 -11.04
C LEU A 326 -4.56 -31.12 -11.56
N PHE A 327 -4.56 -30.06 -10.75
CA PHE A 327 -5.21 -28.79 -11.10
C PHE A 327 -4.46 -27.99 -12.16
N ARG A 328 -3.20 -28.30 -12.45
CA ARG A 328 -2.42 -27.65 -13.50
C ARG A 328 -2.51 -28.31 -14.87
N ARG A 329 -3.10 -29.50 -14.97
CA ARG A 329 -3.19 -30.25 -16.23
C ARG A 329 -4.28 -29.72 -17.14
N GLU A 330 -5.33 -29.18 -16.57
CA GLU A 330 -6.51 -28.67 -17.27
C GLU A 330 -6.85 -27.27 -16.78
N GLU A 331 -7.56 -26.50 -17.59
CA GLU A 331 -8.00 -25.16 -17.21
C GLU A 331 -9.27 -25.26 -16.35
N HIS A 332 -9.17 -24.97 -15.06
CA HIS A 332 -10.28 -24.93 -14.13
C HIS A 332 -10.58 -23.52 -13.66
N ALA A 333 -11.82 -23.25 -13.25
CA ALA A 333 -12.16 -21.96 -12.66
C ALA A 333 -11.38 -21.74 -11.35
N PRO A 334 -10.74 -20.55 -11.14
CA PRO A 334 -9.93 -20.27 -9.95
C PRO A 334 -10.66 -20.49 -8.63
N GLY A 335 -11.95 -20.16 -8.58
CA GLY A 335 -12.79 -20.40 -7.41
C GLY A 335 -12.91 -21.87 -7.04
N GLU A 336 -13.10 -22.75 -8.03
CA GLU A 336 -13.17 -24.21 -7.81
C GLU A 336 -11.84 -24.78 -7.33
N ILE A 337 -10.72 -24.32 -7.90
CA ILE A 337 -9.36 -24.69 -7.45
C ILE A 337 -9.18 -24.34 -5.98
N LYS A 338 -9.49 -23.10 -5.59
CA LYS A 338 -9.34 -22.61 -4.22
C LYS A 338 -10.25 -23.36 -3.24
N GLU A 339 -11.52 -23.58 -3.61
CA GLU A 339 -12.47 -24.35 -2.81
C GLU A 339 -11.95 -25.76 -2.54
N CYS A 340 -11.47 -26.44 -3.57
CA CYS A 340 -10.88 -27.78 -3.45
C CYS A 340 -9.62 -27.79 -2.57
N LEU A 341 -8.72 -26.83 -2.72
CA LEU A 341 -7.52 -26.71 -1.90
C LEU A 341 -7.86 -26.47 -0.42
N ILE A 342 -8.82 -25.60 -0.14
CA ILE A 342 -9.27 -25.30 1.23
C ILE A 342 -9.92 -26.54 1.84
N ARG A 343 -10.83 -27.20 1.10
CA ARG A 343 -11.48 -28.44 1.54
C ARG A 343 -10.45 -29.54 1.85
N PHE A 344 -9.46 -29.72 1.00
CA PHE A 344 -8.39 -30.70 1.18
C PHE A 344 -7.52 -30.38 2.40
N SER A 345 -7.21 -29.08 2.61
CA SER A 345 -6.48 -28.63 3.79
C SER A 345 -7.29 -28.81 5.08
N MET A 346 -8.61 -28.59 5.05
CA MET A 346 -9.49 -28.86 6.19
C MET A 346 -9.55 -30.35 6.51
N ALA A 347 -9.62 -31.22 5.50
CA ALA A 347 -9.59 -32.67 5.70
C ALA A 347 -8.30 -33.15 6.36
N ALA A 348 -7.15 -32.56 5.97
CA ALA A 348 -5.86 -32.80 6.62
C ALA A 348 -5.87 -32.33 8.08
N LEU A 349 -6.37 -31.13 8.33
CA LEU A 349 -6.47 -30.55 9.67
C LEU A 349 -7.38 -31.37 10.60
N ASP A 350 -8.54 -31.81 10.12
CA ASP A 350 -9.45 -32.66 10.90
C ASP A 350 -8.81 -33.98 11.28
N ALA A 351 -8.13 -34.64 10.32
CA ALA A 351 -7.39 -35.89 10.58
C ALA A 351 -6.24 -35.66 11.57
N TYR A 352 -5.57 -34.50 11.50
CA TYR A 352 -4.51 -34.12 12.43
C TYR A 352 -5.06 -33.87 13.85
N LYS A 353 -6.15 -33.04 13.97
CA LYS A 353 -6.82 -32.73 15.24
C LYS A 353 -7.36 -33.98 15.97
N ALA A 354 -7.70 -34.99 15.26
CA ALA A 354 -8.20 -36.24 15.86
C ALA A 354 -7.17 -36.94 16.76
N ARG A 355 -5.87 -36.64 16.61
CA ARG A 355 -4.76 -37.28 17.33
C ARG A 355 -3.80 -36.27 18.01
N ASN A 356 -3.75 -35.06 17.57
CA ASN A 356 -2.81 -34.05 18.02
C ASN A 356 -3.54 -32.79 18.51
N VAL A 357 -2.86 -32.06 19.38
CA VAL A 357 -3.33 -30.74 19.85
C VAL A 357 -2.72 -29.68 18.95
N VAL A 358 -3.56 -28.84 18.39
CA VAL A 358 -3.11 -27.70 17.58
C VAL A 358 -2.62 -26.59 18.49
N GLU A 359 -1.32 -26.30 18.47
CA GLU A 359 -0.74 -25.23 19.31
C GLU A 359 -1.17 -23.83 18.89
N SER A 360 -1.51 -23.63 17.62
CA SER A 360 -1.92 -22.31 17.11
C SER A 360 -2.94 -22.42 15.96
N GLU A 361 -4.22 -22.35 16.29
CA GLU A 361 -5.29 -22.27 15.28
C GLU A 361 -5.15 -21.02 14.39
N VAL A 362 -4.61 -19.91 14.92
CA VAL A 362 -4.41 -18.65 14.18
C VAL A 362 -3.42 -18.84 13.03
N LYS A 363 -2.33 -19.58 13.22
CA LYS A 363 -1.36 -19.83 12.14
C LYS A 363 -1.97 -20.64 11.01
N ILE A 364 -2.76 -21.65 11.34
CA ILE A 364 -3.44 -22.49 10.35
C ILE A 364 -4.50 -21.68 9.59
N GLN A 365 -5.30 -20.88 10.28
CA GLN A 365 -6.24 -19.98 9.63
C GLN A 365 -5.55 -19.00 8.67
N ASN A 366 -4.40 -18.44 9.06
CA ASN A 366 -3.61 -17.56 8.19
C ASN A 366 -3.12 -18.28 6.92
N SER A 367 -2.65 -19.53 7.01
CA SER A 367 -2.21 -20.27 5.83
C SER A 367 -3.39 -20.63 4.90
N MET A 368 -4.56 -20.95 5.45
CA MET A 368 -5.78 -21.16 4.66
C MET A 368 -6.24 -19.86 3.98
N GLN A 369 -6.13 -18.73 4.66
CA GLN A 369 -6.40 -17.43 4.07
C GLN A 369 -5.42 -17.11 2.94
N MET A 370 -4.15 -17.44 3.09
CA MET A 370 -3.16 -17.29 2.01
C MET A 370 -3.54 -18.12 0.77
N ILE A 371 -4.09 -19.32 0.92
CA ILE A 371 -4.62 -20.13 -0.19
C ILE A 371 -5.81 -19.41 -0.85
N ALA A 372 -6.76 -18.92 -0.07
CA ALA A 372 -7.94 -18.20 -0.56
C ALA A 372 -7.58 -16.92 -1.33
N GLU A 373 -6.55 -16.21 -0.89
CA GLU A 373 -6.09 -14.95 -1.50
C GLU A 373 -5.07 -15.16 -2.63
N ALA A 374 -4.58 -16.38 -2.84
CA ALA A 374 -3.58 -16.66 -3.87
C ALA A 374 -4.12 -16.36 -5.27
N VAL A 375 -3.31 -15.71 -6.09
CA VAL A 375 -3.60 -15.37 -7.49
C VAL A 375 -2.55 -15.94 -8.45
N SER A 376 -1.58 -16.72 -7.93
CA SER A 376 -0.58 -17.41 -8.73
C SER A 376 -0.29 -18.79 -8.16
N TRP A 377 0.14 -19.70 -9.03
CA TRP A 377 0.54 -21.05 -8.61
C TRP A 377 1.73 -21.07 -7.64
N GLU A 378 2.62 -20.09 -7.72
CA GLU A 378 3.72 -19.92 -6.78
C GLU A 378 3.22 -19.61 -5.36
N GLN A 379 2.20 -18.73 -5.27
CA GLN A 379 1.57 -18.40 -3.99
C GLN A 379 0.77 -19.58 -3.43
N VAL A 380 0.03 -20.30 -4.28
CA VAL A 380 -0.67 -21.53 -3.88
C VAL A 380 0.33 -22.52 -3.28
N ARG A 381 1.45 -22.77 -3.97
CA ARG A 381 2.49 -23.68 -3.49
C ARG A 381 3.09 -23.21 -2.16
N SER A 382 3.47 -21.94 -2.06
CA SER A 382 4.03 -21.37 -0.83
C SER A 382 3.05 -21.45 0.35
N ALA A 383 1.77 -21.15 0.13
CA ALA A 383 0.75 -21.27 1.17
C ALA A 383 0.51 -22.71 1.61
N MET A 384 0.53 -23.67 0.67
CA MET A 384 0.46 -25.09 0.95
C MET A 384 1.68 -25.57 1.74
N GLU A 385 2.90 -25.16 1.37
CA GLU A 385 4.14 -25.52 2.10
C GLU A 385 4.13 -24.98 3.53
N ILE A 386 3.64 -23.73 3.73
CA ILE A 386 3.47 -23.15 5.07
C ILE A 386 2.45 -23.95 5.87
N PHE A 387 1.30 -24.30 5.28
CA PHE A 387 0.27 -25.10 5.92
C PHE A 387 0.82 -26.49 6.32
N LEU A 388 1.51 -27.16 5.39
CA LEU A 388 2.15 -28.44 5.64
C LEU A 388 3.20 -28.37 6.74
N GLY A 389 4.00 -27.31 6.77
CA GLY A 389 4.97 -27.05 7.84
C GLY A 389 4.30 -26.97 9.21
N GLN A 390 3.09 -26.42 9.29
CA GLN A 390 2.37 -26.31 10.55
C GLN A 390 1.80 -27.65 11.05
N ILE A 391 1.19 -28.45 10.16
CA ILE A 391 0.66 -29.75 10.53
C ILE A 391 1.75 -30.85 10.61
N SER A 392 2.95 -30.61 10.06
CA SER A 392 4.08 -31.53 10.15
C SER A 392 5.12 -31.09 11.20
N GLN A 393 5.31 -29.78 11.48
CA GLN A 393 6.20 -29.31 12.54
C GLN A 393 5.69 -29.63 13.93
N ASP A 394 4.38 -29.66 14.15
CA ASP A 394 3.83 -30.19 15.39
C ASP A 394 4.03 -31.74 15.51
N ALA A 395 4.23 -32.40 14.37
CA ALA A 395 4.70 -33.82 14.35
C ALA A 395 6.25 -33.95 14.42
N PHE A 396 7.00 -32.85 14.07
CA PHE A 396 8.47 -32.82 14.02
C PHE A 396 9.09 -31.72 14.94
N ALA A 397 8.31 -31.06 15.79
CA ALA A 397 8.87 -30.26 16.89
C ALA A 397 9.67 -31.14 17.90
N ASP A 398 9.70 -32.43 17.64
CA ASP A 398 10.51 -33.44 18.29
C ASP A 398 11.56 -34.07 17.33
N SER A 399 12.36 -33.25 16.64
CA SER A 399 13.54 -33.76 15.90
C SER A 399 14.68 -34.26 16.83
N GLY A 400 14.35 -34.59 18.09
CA GLY A 400 15.15 -35.40 18.99
C GLY A 400 14.52 -36.81 19.22
N ASP A 401 13.31 -37.07 18.68
CA ASP A 401 12.48 -38.21 19.09
C ASP A 401 12.14 -39.19 17.93
N GLU A 402 12.98 -39.26 16.93
CA GLU A 402 12.79 -40.24 15.82
C GLU A 402 12.83 -41.71 16.29
N GLU A 403 13.28 -41.95 17.52
CA GLU A 403 13.32 -43.29 18.15
C GLU A 403 12.14 -43.57 19.11
N LEU A 404 11.23 -42.61 19.37
CA LEU A 404 10.15 -42.76 20.35
C LEU A 404 8.91 -43.46 19.78
N SER A 405 8.34 -44.37 20.58
CA SER A 405 7.07 -45.01 20.25
C SER A 405 5.91 -44.03 20.18
N PRO A 406 4.84 -44.32 19.41
CA PRO A 406 3.65 -43.43 19.34
C PRO A 406 3.02 -43.16 20.70
N LEU A 407 3.10 -44.10 21.64
CA LEU A 407 2.60 -43.97 23.00
C LEU A 407 3.36 -42.88 23.78
N VAL A 408 4.69 -42.97 23.78
CA VAL A 408 5.56 -42.00 24.51
C VAL A 408 5.48 -40.62 23.88
N ARG A 409 5.39 -40.56 22.57
CA ARG A 409 5.18 -39.32 21.85
C ARG A 409 3.87 -38.62 22.25
N SER A 410 2.76 -39.36 22.29
CA SER A 410 1.45 -38.86 22.74
C SER A 410 1.49 -38.43 24.22
N ALA A 411 2.23 -39.15 25.06
CA ALA A 411 2.41 -38.74 26.46
C ALA A 411 3.16 -37.42 26.60
N ILE A 412 4.23 -37.21 25.83
CA ILE A 412 4.99 -35.93 25.80
C ILE A 412 4.10 -34.78 25.33
N GLN A 413 3.25 -35.00 24.32
CA GLN A 413 2.30 -33.97 23.85
C GLN A 413 1.29 -33.58 24.94
N LEU A 414 0.75 -34.55 25.70
CA LEU A 414 -0.13 -34.25 26.82
C LEU A 414 0.59 -33.48 27.92
N VAL A 415 1.83 -33.87 28.22
CA VAL A 415 2.67 -33.11 29.18
C VAL A 415 2.88 -31.69 28.72
N ARG A 416 3.27 -31.45 27.49
CA ARG A 416 3.46 -30.11 26.93
C ARG A 416 2.18 -29.26 26.98
N LYS A 417 1.02 -29.89 26.79
CA LYS A 417 -0.28 -29.18 26.82
C LYS A 417 -0.73 -28.79 28.22
N TYR A 418 -0.47 -29.65 29.22
CA TYR A 418 -1.08 -29.53 30.54
C TYR A 418 -0.06 -29.39 31.68
N TYR A 419 1.25 -29.11 31.40
CA TYR A 419 2.29 -28.98 32.43
C TYR A 419 1.98 -27.91 33.47
N ASP A 420 1.25 -26.84 33.07
CA ASP A 420 0.84 -25.72 33.93
C ASP A 420 -0.43 -26.03 34.75
N GLN A 421 -1.20 -27.05 34.36
CA GLN A 421 -2.46 -27.42 35.01
C GLN A 421 -2.33 -28.61 35.97
N GLY A 422 -1.11 -29.09 36.21
CA GLY A 422 -0.85 -30.12 37.19
C GLY A 422 -1.03 -31.56 36.69
N ILE A 423 -0.86 -31.80 35.37
CA ILE A 423 -0.98 -33.14 34.78
C ILE A 423 -0.15 -34.17 35.52
N THR A 424 -0.75 -35.33 35.82
CA THR A 424 -0.11 -36.45 36.52
C THR A 424 0.16 -37.63 35.50
N LEU A 425 1.03 -38.56 35.91
CA LEU A 425 1.28 -39.74 35.15
C LEU A 425 0.03 -40.63 35.02
N GLU A 426 -0.72 -40.76 36.12
CA GLU A 426 -2.00 -41.48 36.22
C GLU A 426 -3.01 -40.93 35.20
N GLU A 427 -3.25 -39.59 35.24
CA GLU A 427 -4.16 -38.90 34.30
C GLU A 427 -3.71 -39.06 32.82
N THR A 428 -2.40 -39.08 32.58
CA THR A 428 -1.86 -39.26 31.23
C THR A 428 -2.06 -40.67 30.75
N ALA A 429 -1.86 -41.67 31.63
CA ALA A 429 -2.06 -43.09 31.34
C ALA A 429 -3.52 -43.40 31.02
N ASP A 430 -4.45 -42.84 31.83
CA ASP A 430 -5.90 -42.94 31.61
C ASP A 430 -6.33 -42.39 30.25
N ARG A 431 -5.82 -41.21 29.90
CA ARG A 431 -6.11 -40.59 28.59
C ARG A 431 -5.56 -41.37 27.40
N LEU A 432 -4.50 -42.14 27.61
CA LEU A 432 -3.87 -42.95 26.59
C LEU A 432 -4.33 -44.44 26.62
N PHE A 433 -5.27 -44.77 27.52
CA PHE A 433 -5.81 -46.14 27.69
C PHE A 433 -4.76 -47.19 27.98
N VAL A 434 -3.76 -46.86 28.81
CA VAL A 434 -2.69 -47.76 29.25
C VAL A 434 -2.54 -47.73 30.78
N SER A 435 -1.85 -48.73 31.34
CA SER A 435 -1.54 -48.70 32.77
C SER A 435 -0.44 -47.65 33.08
N GLU A 436 -0.51 -47.04 34.24
CA GLU A 436 0.49 -46.09 34.74
C GLU A 436 1.90 -46.69 34.76
N GLU A 437 2.00 -47.94 35.21
CA GLU A 437 3.25 -48.69 35.30
C GLU A 437 3.89 -48.91 33.93
N TYR A 438 3.08 -49.25 32.93
CA TYR A 438 3.53 -49.44 31.55
C TYR A 438 3.98 -48.08 30.94
N LEU A 439 3.20 -47.04 31.11
CA LEU A 439 3.55 -45.72 30.62
C LEU A 439 4.84 -45.22 31.28
N SER A 440 4.96 -45.32 32.59
CA SER A 440 6.15 -44.90 33.37
C SER A 440 7.43 -45.59 32.85
N THR A 441 7.35 -46.90 32.63
CA THR A 441 8.49 -47.70 32.21
C THR A 441 8.91 -47.37 30.76
N GLN A 442 7.95 -47.27 29.84
CA GLN A 442 8.22 -46.94 28.44
C GLN A 442 8.71 -45.48 28.31
N PHE A 443 8.05 -44.54 29.00
CA PHE A 443 8.43 -43.15 28.97
C PHE A 443 9.88 -42.93 29.42
N LYS A 444 10.29 -43.55 30.55
CA LYS A 444 11.67 -43.46 31.04
C LYS A 444 12.66 -44.20 30.15
N LYS A 445 12.29 -45.33 29.60
CA LYS A 445 13.13 -46.13 28.71
C LYS A 445 13.45 -45.40 27.42
N GLU A 446 12.47 -44.72 26.86
CA GLU A 446 12.61 -44.08 25.57
C GLU A 446 13.11 -42.62 25.66
N THR A 447 12.69 -41.86 26.68
CA THR A 447 13.10 -40.44 26.84
C THR A 447 14.38 -40.26 27.67
N GLY A 448 14.84 -41.31 28.37
CA GLY A 448 15.93 -41.23 29.33
C GLY A 448 15.60 -40.50 30.65
N LYS A 449 14.41 -39.90 30.74
CA LYS A 449 13.96 -39.08 31.90
C LYS A 449 12.63 -39.58 32.45
N GLY A 450 12.40 -39.37 33.73
CA GLY A 450 11.08 -39.68 34.31
C GLY A 450 10.02 -38.67 33.88
N PHE A 451 8.75 -39.10 33.92
CA PHE A 451 7.60 -38.21 33.59
C PHE A 451 7.60 -36.93 34.38
N ALA A 452 7.68 -36.99 35.72
CA ALA A 452 7.72 -35.81 36.63
C ALA A 452 8.94 -34.91 36.37
N GLU A 453 10.07 -35.48 35.95
CA GLU A 453 11.27 -34.71 35.57
C GLU A 453 11.07 -33.93 34.30
N THR A 454 10.39 -34.55 33.32
CA THR A 454 10.05 -33.90 32.05
C THR A 454 9.08 -32.75 32.28
N VAL A 455 8.02 -32.93 33.06
CA VAL A 455 7.09 -31.84 33.47
C VAL A 455 7.85 -30.69 34.14
N ARG A 456 8.76 -31.02 35.08
CA ARG A 456 9.58 -30.02 35.78
C ARG A 456 10.47 -29.25 34.81
N GLY A 457 11.11 -29.92 33.84
CA GLY A 457 11.97 -29.30 32.84
C GLY A 457 11.22 -28.27 32.00
N LEU A 458 10.02 -28.61 31.50
CA LEU A 458 9.17 -27.70 30.74
C LEU A 458 8.77 -26.45 31.54
N ARG A 459 8.40 -26.64 32.83
CA ARG A 459 8.08 -25.52 33.71
C ARG A 459 9.28 -24.59 33.92
N ILE A 460 10.48 -25.13 34.10
CA ILE A 460 11.70 -24.33 34.28
C ILE A 460 12.02 -23.53 33.02
N GLU A 461 11.94 -24.14 31.81
CA GLU A 461 12.17 -23.40 30.58
C GLU A 461 11.15 -22.27 30.39
N ARG A 462 9.88 -22.50 30.74
CA ARG A 462 8.85 -21.46 30.70
C ARG A 462 9.13 -20.34 31.67
N ILE A 463 9.58 -20.64 32.90
CA ILE A 463 9.97 -19.63 33.89
C ILE A 463 11.13 -18.79 33.35
N LYS A 464 12.17 -19.39 32.75
CA LYS A 464 13.28 -18.66 32.12
C LYS A 464 12.77 -17.67 31.08
N GLY A 465 11.90 -18.13 30.16
CA GLY A 465 11.32 -17.27 29.13
C GLY A 465 10.51 -16.10 29.71
N LEU A 466 9.70 -16.33 30.75
CA LEU A 466 8.92 -15.27 31.39
C LEU A 466 9.79 -14.27 32.16
N LEU A 467 10.89 -14.75 32.81
CA LEU A 467 11.83 -13.89 33.53
C LEU A 467 12.57 -12.92 32.60
N VAL A 468 12.94 -13.37 31.40
CA VAL A 468 13.70 -12.59 30.40
C VAL A 468 12.78 -11.65 29.62
N ASN A 469 11.63 -12.14 29.16
CA ASN A 469 10.80 -11.43 28.19
C ASN A 469 9.66 -10.60 28.84
N THR A 470 9.50 -10.62 30.18
CA THR A 470 8.40 -9.92 30.86
C THR A 470 8.83 -9.32 32.18
N HIS A 471 8.06 -8.34 32.68
CA HIS A 471 8.21 -7.74 33.99
C HIS A 471 7.25 -8.34 35.05
N LEU A 472 6.71 -9.56 34.82
CA LEU A 472 5.78 -10.21 35.72
C LEU A 472 6.42 -10.47 37.10
N LYS A 473 5.61 -10.33 38.16
CA LYS A 473 6.02 -10.69 39.53
C LYS A 473 6.14 -12.21 39.67
N LEU A 474 6.99 -12.69 40.58
CA LEU A 474 7.21 -14.12 40.79
C LEU A 474 5.92 -14.89 41.11
N ASN A 475 4.95 -14.27 41.80
CA ASN A 475 3.65 -14.88 42.07
C ASN A 475 2.87 -15.17 40.77
N GLN A 476 2.88 -14.22 39.80
CA GLN A 476 2.23 -14.38 38.51
C GLN A 476 2.94 -15.44 37.65
N ILE A 477 4.28 -15.48 37.72
CA ILE A 477 5.05 -16.50 37.01
C ILE A 477 4.76 -17.89 37.57
N ALA A 478 4.65 -18.02 38.92
CA ALA A 478 4.29 -19.30 39.56
C ALA A 478 2.94 -19.81 39.07
N GLU A 479 1.92 -18.94 39.08
CA GLU A 479 0.57 -19.25 38.58
C GLU A 479 0.58 -19.69 37.12
N LEU A 480 1.26 -18.95 36.22
CA LEU A 480 1.36 -19.23 34.77
C LEU A 480 2.20 -20.47 34.46
N THR A 481 2.93 -21.02 35.40
CA THR A 481 3.78 -22.21 35.21
C THR A 481 3.35 -23.39 36.07
N GLY A 482 2.16 -23.31 36.67
CA GLY A 482 1.53 -24.43 37.41
C GLY A 482 2.13 -24.69 38.76
N TYR A 483 2.70 -23.69 39.44
CA TYR A 483 3.15 -23.75 40.80
C TYR A 483 2.20 -23.00 41.74
N ALA A 484 1.63 -23.68 42.72
CA ALA A 484 0.74 -23.08 43.70
C ALA A 484 1.49 -22.15 44.68
N ASP A 485 2.78 -22.38 44.94
CA ASP A 485 3.61 -21.57 45.86
C ASP A 485 4.84 -21.01 45.13
N PRO A 486 4.97 -19.67 45.04
CA PRO A 486 6.12 -18.99 44.44
C PRO A 486 7.46 -19.29 45.13
N LYS A 487 7.44 -19.59 46.45
CA LYS A 487 8.64 -19.96 47.19
C LYS A 487 9.13 -21.34 46.79
N TYR A 488 8.18 -22.27 46.60
CA TYR A 488 8.48 -23.61 46.12
C TYR A 488 9.01 -23.55 44.66
N MET A 489 8.36 -22.79 43.78
CA MET A 489 8.85 -22.52 42.42
C MET A 489 10.30 -22.01 42.46
N SER A 490 10.59 -21.00 43.28
CA SER A 490 11.93 -20.39 43.35
C SER A 490 13.00 -21.38 43.84
N ARG A 491 12.64 -22.31 44.76
CA ARG A 491 13.54 -23.37 45.20
C ARG A 491 13.82 -24.37 44.06
N VAL A 492 12.76 -24.85 43.40
CA VAL A 492 12.89 -25.79 42.27
C VAL A 492 13.68 -25.17 41.12
N PHE A 493 13.47 -23.90 40.82
CA PHE A 493 14.23 -23.16 39.82
C PHE A 493 15.71 -23.06 40.18
N LYS A 494 16.03 -22.71 41.45
CA LYS A 494 17.43 -22.65 41.94
C LYS A 494 18.13 -24.01 41.88
N GLU A 495 17.43 -25.07 42.21
CA GLU A 495 17.95 -26.46 42.13
C GLU A 495 18.28 -26.83 40.67
N ALA A 496 17.47 -26.41 39.70
CA ALA A 496 17.63 -26.74 38.29
C ALA A 496 18.62 -25.82 37.54
N VAL A 497 18.70 -24.53 37.91
CA VAL A 497 19.45 -23.49 37.17
C VAL A 497 20.68 -23.02 37.92
N GLY A 498 20.79 -23.30 39.23
CA GLY A 498 21.93 -22.94 40.06
C GLY A 498 21.81 -21.56 40.70
N MET A 499 20.83 -20.71 40.33
CA MET A 499 20.61 -19.37 40.84
C MET A 499 19.14 -19.06 41.08
N LEU A 500 18.83 -18.04 41.87
CA LEU A 500 17.46 -17.64 42.14
C LEU A 500 16.82 -16.98 40.89
N PRO A 501 15.46 -17.06 40.71
CA PRO A 501 14.77 -16.41 39.61
C PRO A 501 15.05 -14.90 39.51
N THR A 502 15.19 -14.22 40.67
CA THR A 502 15.52 -12.78 40.73
C THR A 502 16.93 -12.46 40.24
N GLU A 503 17.88 -13.36 40.51
CA GLU A 503 19.27 -13.25 40.07
C GLU A 503 19.35 -13.53 38.59
N TYR A 504 18.65 -14.56 38.11
CA TYR A 504 18.57 -14.91 36.67
C TYR A 504 18.01 -13.75 35.85
N ARG A 505 16.92 -13.11 36.29
CA ARG A 505 16.35 -11.92 35.67
C ARG A 505 17.37 -10.78 35.54
N LYS A 506 18.14 -10.49 36.64
CA LYS A 506 19.16 -9.44 36.64
C LYS A 506 20.36 -9.74 35.72
N ALA A 507 20.71 -11.00 35.58
CA ALA A 507 21.83 -11.42 34.73
C ALA A 507 21.46 -11.44 33.24
N SER A 508 20.17 -11.43 32.91
CA SER A 508 19.67 -11.49 31.53
C SER A 508 19.23 -10.12 30.97
N HIS A 509 19.28 -9.09 31.79
CA HIS A 509 19.10 -7.67 31.48
C HIS A 509 20.37 -6.88 31.80
#